data_2ef86552a36e90f91c8253563e2d264a
#
_entry.id   2ef86552a36e90f91c8253563e2d264a
#
_cell.length_a   1.000
_cell.length_b   1.000
_cell.length_c   1.000
_cell.angle_alpha   90.00
_cell.angle_beta   90.00
_cell.angle_gamma   90.00
#
_symmetry.space_group_name_H-M   'P 1'
#
loop_
_entity.id
_entity.type
_entity.pdbx_description
1 polymer ?
#
loop_
_entity_poly.entity_id
_entity_poly.type
_entity_poly.pdbx_seq_one_letter_code
_entity_poly.pdbx_strand_id
1 'polypeptide(L)'
;MNTKQIKKGVKKVVRNSLYLIIGVLAFIYYTLKGINILVVKAFSKLPRLAKVATIYSLIALSVIGVVNYKPQIKTIVEEKIQVITIEKEIAMVQEQEIVEEPKQEEIALFDNDNENNIYNYAIEQGLTRNQALLVISISRHETGNWTSKAFKNNNNFGGIMTSKGLKNYDSYEEGLHDFVRILKNYYFDLGLDTIEKIGAKYCPVGAENDPNGLNQYWVGGVTAIYNSYL
;
A
#
# COMPACT_ATOMS: atom_id res chain seq x y z
N MET A 1 -2.65 13.05 -20.91
CA MET A 1 -2.11 11.74 -20.49
C MET A 1 -2.46 11.58 -19.02
N ASN A 2 -3.12 10.47 -18.63
CA ASN A 2 -3.73 10.31 -17.30
C ASN A 2 -2.62 10.20 -16.23
N THR A 3 -2.68 10.97 -15.15
CA THR A 3 -1.73 11.04 -14.01
C THR A 3 -1.39 9.65 -13.44
N LYS A 4 -2.37 8.73 -13.48
CA LYS A 4 -2.23 7.33 -13.04
C LYS A 4 -1.26 6.52 -13.92
N GLN A 5 -1.23 6.81 -15.22
CA GLN A 5 -0.29 6.18 -16.16
C GLN A 5 1.13 6.70 -15.98
N ILE A 6 1.28 8.00 -15.69
CA ILE A 6 2.57 8.63 -15.41
C ILE A 6 3.17 8.04 -14.13
N LYS A 7 2.40 7.98 -13.03
CA LYS A 7 2.84 7.38 -11.75
C LYS A 7 3.25 5.90 -11.91
N LYS A 8 2.51 5.13 -12.70
CA LYS A 8 2.85 3.72 -12.99
C LYS A 8 4.13 3.59 -13.81
N GLY A 9 4.34 4.48 -14.78
CA GLY A 9 5.56 4.56 -15.59
C GLY A 9 6.79 4.92 -14.74
N VAL A 10 6.71 5.96 -13.94
CA VAL A 10 7.79 6.40 -13.04
C VAL A 10 8.16 5.29 -12.05
N LYS A 11 7.18 4.66 -11.41
CA LYS A 11 7.42 3.55 -10.47
C LYS A 11 8.11 2.35 -11.13
N LYS A 12 7.80 2.06 -12.40
CA LYS A 12 8.45 1.00 -13.18
C LYS A 12 9.90 1.36 -13.52
N VAL A 13 10.16 2.61 -13.92
CA VAL A 13 11.52 3.10 -14.24
C VAL A 13 12.40 3.08 -13.00
N VAL A 14 11.94 3.63 -11.87
CA VAL A 14 12.68 3.65 -10.60
C VAL A 14 13.03 2.22 -10.14
N ARG A 15 12.06 1.31 -10.21
CA ARG A 15 12.31 -0.10 -9.83
C ARG A 15 13.36 -0.76 -10.74
N ASN A 16 13.28 -0.55 -12.05
CA ASN A 16 14.23 -1.14 -12.99
C ASN A 16 15.64 -0.55 -12.82
N SER A 17 15.75 0.77 -12.57
CA SER A 17 17.03 1.42 -12.26
C SER A 17 17.64 0.89 -10.96
N LEU A 18 16.83 0.63 -9.93
CA LEU A 18 17.28 0.04 -8.67
C LEU A 18 17.86 -1.37 -8.87
N TYR A 19 17.20 -2.23 -9.65
CA TYR A 19 17.71 -3.56 -9.97
C TYR A 19 19.02 -3.51 -10.77
N LEU A 20 19.16 -2.56 -11.70
CA LEU A 20 20.41 -2.37 -12.45
C LEU A 20 21.56 -1.97 -11.51
N ILE A 21 21.32 -1.03 -10.59
CA ILE A 21 22.30 -0.58 -9.60
C ILE A 21 22.74 -1.75 -8.70
N ILE A 22 21.79 -2.52 -8.19
CA ILE A 22 22.07 -3.69 -7.35
C ILE A 22 22.89 -4.72 -8.13
N GLY A 23 22.53 -4.99 -9.38
CA GLY A 23 23.26 -5.90 -10.25
C GLY A 23 24.71 -5.46 -10.50
N VAL A 24 24.93 -4.17 -10.78
CA VAL A 24 26.27 -3.60 -10.97
C VAL A 24 27.10 -3.68 -9.68
N LEU A 25 26.51 -3.35 -8.52
CA LEU A 25 27.19 -3.43 -7.23
C LEU A 25 27.55 -4.89 -6.87
N ALA A 26 26.67 -5.84 -7.14
CA ALA A 26 26.95 -7.25 -6.94
C ALA A 26 28.07 -7.75 -7.86
N PHE A 27 28.06 -7.36 -9.15
CA PHE A 27 29.13 -7.68 -10.09
C PHE A 27 30.48 -7.11 -9.64
N ILE A 28 30.53 -5.85 -9.21
CA ILE A 28 31.73 -5.21 -8.65
C ILE A 28 32.20 -5.97 -7.40
N TYR A 29 31.30 -6.32 -6.49
CA TYR A 29 31.65 -7.06 -5.27
C TYR A 29 32.28 -8.42 -5.59
N TYR A 30 31.67 -9.20 -6.48
CA TYR A 30 32.20 -10.53 -6.84
C TYR A 30 33.49 -10.48 -7.62
N THR A 31 33.67 -9.50 -8.54
CA THR A 31 34.93 -9.29 -9.24
C THR A 31 36.04 -8.85 -8.30
N LEU A 32 35.78 -7.91 -7.40
CA LEU A 32 36.75 -7.49 -6.38
C LEU A 32 37.12 -8.64 -5.43
N LYS A 33 36.16 -9.47 -5.05
CA LYS A 33 36.43 -10.65 -4.22
C LYS A 33 37.29 -11.68 -4.94
N GLY A 34 37.05 -11.95 -6.20
CA GLY A 34 37.85 -12.84 -7.03
C GLY A 34 39.30 -12.33 -7.25
N ILE A 35 39.43 -11.05 -7.55
CA ILE A 35 40.72 -10.37 -7.69
C ILE A 35 41.51 -10.40 -6.40
N ASN A 36 40.85 -10.17 -5.25
CA ASN A 36 41.51 -10.15 -3.95
C ASN A 36 42.16 -11.52 -3.60
N ILE A 37 41.49 -12.62 -3.90
CA ILE A 37 42.03 -13.97 -3.66
C ILE A 37 43.28 -14.22 -4.52
N LEU A 38 43.26 -13.82 -5.79
CA LEU A 38 44.39 -13.99 -6.70
C LEU A 38 45.57 -13.08 -6.33
N VAL A 39 45.29 -11.81 -5.99
CA VAL A 39 46.31 -10.83 -5.58
C VAL A 39 46.97 -11.25 -4.27
N VAL A 40 46.21 -11.68 -3.26
CA VAL A 40 46.76 -12.15 -1.99
C VAL A 40 47.67 -13.37 -2.21
N LYS A 41 47.25 -14.31 -3.04
CA LYS A 41 48.04 -15.51 -3.37
C LYS A 41 49.34 -15.19 -4.12
N ALA A 42 49.30 -14.26 -5.07
CA ALA A 42 50.50 -13.79 -5.79
C ALA A 42 51.43 -12.96 -4.87
N PHE A 43 50.83 -12.04 -4.08
CA PHE A 43 51.57 -11.18 -3.15
C PHE A 43 52.28 -11.97 -2.05
N SER A 44 51.71 -13.07 -1.57
CA SER A 44 52.35 -13.92 -0.55
C SER A 44 53.68 -14.50 -1.00
N LYS A 45 53.88 -14.73 -2.31
CA LYS A 45 55.09 -15.33 -2.88
C LYS A 45 56.19 -14.31 -3.24
N LEU A 46 55.93 -12.98 -3.13
CA LEU A 46 56.91 -11.96 -3.43
C LEU A 46 57.98 -11.80 -2.34
N PRO A 47 59.26 -11.47 -2.68
CA PRO A 47 60.27 -11.05 -1.76
C PRO A 47 59.87 -9.80 -0.96
N ARG A 48 60.43 -9.60 0.25
CA ARG A 48 60.03 -8.46 1.12
C ARG A 48 60.12 -7.10 0.45
N LEU A 49 61.19 -6.81 -0.29
CA LEU A 49 61.37 -5.54 -1.00
C LEU A 49 60.32 -5.35 -2.08
N ALA A 50 59.99 -6.40 -2.84
CA ALA A 50 58.95 -6.35 -3.87
C ALA A 50 57.54 -6.12 -3.26
N LYS A 51 57.24 -6.68 -2.10
CA LYS A 51 55.99 -6.41 -1.37
C LYS A 51 55.84 -4.95 -0.99
N VAL A 52 56.92 -4.35 -0.47
CA VAL A 52 56.94 -2.92 -0.11
C VAL A 52 56.71 -2.03 -1.31
N ALA A 53 57.44 -2.29 -2.42
CA ALA A 53 57.28 -1.54 -3.68
C ALA A 53 55.85 -1.65 -4.23
N THR A 54 55.23 -2.84 -4.19
CA THR A 54 53.85 -3.04 -4.66
C THR A 54 52.84 -2.26 -3.82
N ILE A 55 53.02 -2.22 -2.50
CA ILE A 55 52.16 -1.44 -1.62
C ILE A 55 52.22 0.06 -1.96
N TYR A 56 53.43 0.62 -2.08
CA TYR A 56 53.59 2.03 -2.46
C TYR A 56 53.02 2.34 -3.84
N SER A 57 53.17 1.47 -4.83
CA SER A 57 52.58 1.63 -6.16
C SER A 57 51.04 1.62 -6.10
N LEU A 58 50.43 0.74 -5.32
CA LEU A 58 48.99 0.69 -5.15
C LEU A 58 48.44 1.94 -4.43
N ILE A 59 49.15 2.43 -3.44
CA ILE A 59 48.80 3.69 -2.75
C ILE A 59 48.89 4.87 -3.73
N ALA A 60 49.96 4.97 -4.53
CA ALA A 60 50.10 6.02 -5.52
C ALA A 60 49.02 5.97 -6.61
N LEU A 61 48.67 4.80 -7.10
CA LEU A 61 47.57 4.59 -8.06
C LEU A 61 46.22 4.97 -7.47
N SER A 62 45.96 4.63 -6.20
CA SER A 62 44.74 5.00 -5.53
C SER A 62 44.58 6.52 -5.36
N VAL A 63 45.67 7.22 -5.01
CA VAL A 63 45.71 8.70 -4.90
C VAL A 63 45.47 9.33 -6.28
N ILE A 64 46.13 8.87 -7.32
CA ILE A 64 45.95 9.34 -8.71
C ILE A 64 44.48 9.11 -9.12
N GLY A 65 43.92 7.93 -8.82
CA GLY A 65 42.54 7.61 -9.11
C GLY A 65 41.59 8.61 -8.45
N VAL A 66 41.74 8.85 -7.14
CA VAL A 66 40.88 9.81 -6.41
C VAL A 66 41.00 11.23 -6.96
N VAL A 67 42.21 11.69 -7.30
CA VAL A 67 42.42 13.02 -7.87
C VAL A 67 41.76 13.18 -9.23
N ASN A 68 41.85 12.16 -10.11
CA ASN A 68 41.27 12.20 -11.45
C ASN A 68 39.74 12.05 -11.45
N TYR A 69 39.15 11.34 -10.48
CA TYR A 69 37.70 11.19 -10.39
C TYR A 69 37.01 12.31 -9.63
N LYS A 70 37.73 13.14 -8.86
CA LYS A 70 37.15 14.24 -8.08
C LYS A 70 36.28 15.21 -8.91
N PRO A 71 36.67 15.65 -10.12
CA PRO A 71 35.83 16.53 -10.94
C PRO A 71 34.56 15.82 -11.43
N GLN A 72 34.64 14.53 -11.82
CA GLN A 72 33.47 13.75 -12.26
C GLN A 72 32.46 13.53 -11.12
N ILE A 73 32.96 13.23 -9.93
CA ILE A 73 32.12 13.10 -8.72
C ILE A 73 31.41 14.43 -8.42
N LYS A 74 32.13 15.55 -8.55
CA LYS A 74 31.53 16.89 -8.33
C LYS A 74 30.40 17.16 -9.32
N THR A 75 30.59 16.89 -10.60
CA THR A 75 29.56 17.08 -11.62
C THR A 75 28.34 16.19 -11.37
N ILE A 76 28.53 14.92 -11.02
CA ILE A 76 27.44 13.99 -10.70
C ILE A 76 26.68 14.44 -9.45
N VAL A 77 27.38 14.96 -8.44
CA VAL A 77 26.76 15.48 -7.21
C VAL A 77 25.96 16.73 -7.51
N GLU A 78 26.49 17.67 -8.30
CA GLU A 78 25.78 18.90 -8.69
C GLU A 78 24.52 18.59 -9.52
N GLU A 79 24.60 17.65 -10.48
CA GLU A 79 23.47 17.20 -11.28
C GLU A 79 22.39 16.52 -10.41
N LYS A 80 22.81 15.68 -9.44
CA LYS A 80 21.90 15.06 -8.48
C LYS A 80 21.24 16.08 -7.55
N ILE A 81 21.97 17.10 -7.10
CA ILE A 81 21.43 18.17 -6.27
C ILE A 81 20.39 18.97 -7.07
N GLN A 82 20.64 19.29 -8.33
CA GLN A 82 19.66 19.96 -9.19
C GLN A 82 18.39 19.13 -9.37
N VAL A 83 18.52 17.82 -9.62
CA VAL A 83 17.34 16.92 -9.73
C VAL A 83 16.53 16.89 -8.43
N ILE A 84 17.20 16.78 -7.27
CA ILE A 84 16.53 16.78 -5.97
C ILE A 84 15.86 18.15 -5.68
N THR A 85 16.48 19.24 -6.13
CA THR A 85 15.90 20.58 -5.96
C THR A 85 14.67 20.76 -6.83
N ILE A 86 14.72 20.31 -8.09
CA ILE A 86 13.57 20.31 -9.01
C ILE A 86 12.45 19.41 -8.48
N GLU A 87 12.78 18.21 -7.96
CA GLU A 87 11.78 17.32 -7.34
C GLU A 87 11.12 17.95 -6.11
N LYS A 88 11.89 18.70 -5.30
CA LYS A 88 11.35 19.46 -4.17
C LYS A 88 10.50 20.65 -4.62
N GLU A 89 10.91 21.38 -5.64
CA GLU A 89 10.12 22.48 -6.20
C GLU A 89 8.83 21.96 -6.83
N ILE A 90 8.87 20.82 -7.54
CA ILE A 90 7.67 20.15 -8.07
C ILE A 90 6.77 19.67 -6.93
N ALA A 91 7.35 19.12 -5.86
CA ALA A 91 6.59 18.70 -4.68
C ALA A 91 5.97 19.91 -3.96
N MET A 92 6.69 21.03 -3.82
CA MET A 92 6.16 22.26 -3.22
C MET A 92 5.14 22.96 -4.11
N VAL A 93 5.29 22.90 -5.44
CA VAL A 93 4.27 23.37 -6.39
C VAL A 93 3.05 22.48 -6.37
N GLN A 94 3.23 21.15 -6.22
CA GLN A 94 2.13 20.21 -6.03
C GLN A 94 1.46 20.37 -4.66
N GLU A 95 2.19 20.79 -3.63
CA GLU A 95 1.67 21.08 -2.29
C GLU A 95 1.04 22.49 -2.21
N GLN A 96 1.42 23.42 -3.09
CA GLN A 96 0.76 24.71 -3.29
C GLN A 96 -0.36 24.68 -4.34
N GLU A 97 -0.36 23.71 -5.25
CA GLU A 97 -1.50 23.33 -6.11
C GLU A 97 -2.45 22.32 -5.43
N ILE A 98 -2.19 21.95 -4.18
CA ILE A 98 -3.24 21.71 -3.21
C ILE A 98 -3.77 23.09 -2.70
N VAL A 99 -4.04 24.01 -3.62
CA VAL A 99 -5.32 24.71 -3.62
C VAL A 99 -6.31 23.57 -3.43
N GLU A 100 -6.96 23.54 -2.25
CA GLU A 100 -8.09 22.70 -1.93
C GLU A 100 -8.63 22.10 -3.22
N GLU A 101 -8.29 20.80 -3.51
CA GLU A 101 -9.14 20.06 -4.45
C GLU A 101 -10.52 20.47 -4.01
N PRO A 102 -11.35 21.08 -4.89
CA PRO A 102 -12.66 21.54 -4.48
C PRO A 102 -13.21 20.31 -3.78
N LYS A 103 -13.41 20.43 -2.45
CA LYS A 103 -13.86 19.36 -1.56
C LYS A 103 -14.95 18.77 -2.39
N GLN A 104 -14.69 17.59 -3.00
CA GLN A 104 -15.63 17.00 -3.97
C GLN A 104 -16.92 17.09 -3.21
N GLU A 105 -17.86 17.94 -3.65
CA GLU A 105 -19.13 18.08 -2.96
C GLU A 105 -19.57 16.65 -2.78
N GLU A 106 -19.55 16.17 -1.55
CA GLU A 106 -19.97 14.81 -1.24
C GLU A 106 -21.37 14.75 -1.80
N ILE A 107 -21.52 14.10 -2.94
CA ILE A 107 -22.81 13.97 -3.60
C ILE A 107 -23.61 13.15 -2.61
N ALA A 108 -24.48 13.81 -1.85
CA ALA A 108 -25.42 13.16 -0.98
C ALA A 108 -26.40 12.39 -1.86
N LEU A 109 -26.10 11.12 -2.11
CA LEU A 109 -26.94 10.22 -2.94
C LEU A 109 -28.10 9.65 -2.10
N PHE A 110 -28.00 9.73 -0.78
CA PHE A 110 -28.91 9.15 0.18
C PHE A 110 -29.27 10.19 1.25
N ASP A 111 -30.45 10.05 1.84
CA ASP A 111 -30.91 10.90 2.95
C ASP A 111 -30.17 10.61 4.28
N ASN A 112 -29.41 9.54 4.34
CA ASN A 112 -28.70 9.08 5.54
C ASN A 112 -27.18 9.25 5.39
N ASP A 113 -26.57 9.95 6.35
CA ASP A 113 -25.13 10.22 6.34
C ASP A 113 -24.28 8.94 6.38
N ASN A 114 -24.72 7.89 7.08
CA ASN A 114 -23.97 6.63 7.10
C ASN A 114 -23.98 5.96 5.72
N GLU A 115 -25.07 6.07 4.96
CA GLU A 115 -25.14 5.56 3.60
C GLU A 115 -24.17 6.32 2.68
N ASN A 116 -24.20 7.65 2.76
CA ASN A 116 -23.31 8.50 1.99
C ASN A 116 -21.84 8.24 2.33
N ASN A 117 -21.49 8.19 3.62
CA ASN A 117 -20.12 7.97 4.06
C ASN A 117 -19.61 6.59 3.64
N ILE A 118 -20.42 5.53 3.78
CA ILE A 118 -20.06 4.17 3.32
C ILE A 118 -19.89 4.16 1.79
N TYR A 119 -20.84 4.76 1.07
CA TYR A 119 -20.80 4.78 -0.40
C TYR A 119 -19.56 5.50 -0.91
N ASN A 120 -19.33 6.72 -0.46
CA ASN A 120 -18.23 7.56 -0.92
C ASN A 120 -16.88 6.88 -0.63
N TYR A 121 -16.69 6.38 0.57
CA TYR A 121 -15.47 5.68 0.92
C TYR A 121 -15.30 4.36 0.12
N ALA A 122 -16.35 3.60 -0.08
CA ALA A 122 -16.31 2.37 -0.89
C ALA A 122 -15.89 2.67 -2.35
N ILE A 123 -16.45 3.72 -2.97
CA ILE A 123 -16.08 4.17 -4.32
C ILE A 123 -14.63 4.64 -4.36
N GLU A 124 -14.19 5.41 -3.37
CA GLU A 124 -12.79 5.85 -3.24
C GLU A 124 -11.83 4.66 -3.17
N GLN A 125 -12.22 3.59 -2.47
CA GLN A 125 -11.43 2.34 -2.41
C GLN A 125 -11.50 1.51 -3.70
N GLY A 126 -12.19 1.98 -4.73
CA GLY A 126 -12.28 1.35 -6.06
C GLY A 126 -13.33 0.26 -6.16
N LEU A 127 -14.28 0.20 -5.25
CA LEU A 127 -15.44 -0.65 -5.37
C LEU A 127 -16.41 -0.11 -6.44
N THR A 128 -17.13 -1.00 -7.10
CA THR A 128 -18.20 -0.62 -8.04
C THR A 128 -19.42 -0.10 -7.26
N ARG A 129 -20.32 0.64 -7.96
CA ARG A 129 -21.60 1.08 -7.39
C ARG A 129 -22.36 -0.08 -6.72
N ASN A 130 -22.47 -1.23 -7.38
CA ASN A 130 -23.20 -2.36 -6.83
C ASN A 130 -22.53 -2.94 -5.57
N GLN A 131 -21.21 -3.00 -5.55
CA GLN A 131 -20.46 -3.41 -4.36
C GLN A 131 -20.61 -2.42 -3.21
N ALA A 132 -20.59 -1.11 -3.49
CA ALA A 132 -20.84 -0.09 -2.46
C ALA A 132 -22.27 -0.22 -1.87
N LEU A 133 -23.29 -0.45 -2.70
CA LEU A 133 -24.65 -0.71 -2.22
C LEU A 133 -24.75 -2.00 -1.40
N LEU A 134 -23.98 -3.04 -1.75
CA LEU A 134 -23.88 -4.25 -0.94
C LEU A 134 -23.26 -3.96 0.43
N VAL A 135 -22.19 -3.16 0.49
CA VAL A 135 -21.56 -2.75 1.76
C VAL A 135 -22.56 -2.02 2.65
N ILE A 136 -23.29 -1.05 2.09
CA ILE A 136 -24.35 -0.34 2.81
C ILE A 136 -25.41 -1.33 3.35
N SER A 137 -25.90 -2.22 2.49
CA SER A 137 -26.96 -3.16 2.82
C SER A 137 -26.55 -4.11 3.96
N ILE A 138 -25.32 -4.60 3.92
CA ILE A 138 -24.76 -5.45 4.98
C ILE A 138 -24.67 -4.63 6.28
N SER A 139 -24.08 -3.42 6.25
CA SER A 139 -23.97 -2.58 7.45
C SER A 139 -25.33 -2.29 8.07
N ARG A 140 -26.32 -1.92 7.26
CA ARG A 140 -27.69 -1.68 7.74
C ARG A 140 -28.28 -2.90 8.41
N HIS A 141 -28.12 -4.07 7.80
CA HIS A 141 -28.62 -5.32 8.36
C HIS A 141 -27.96 -5.66 9.70
N GLU A 142 -26.62 -5.64 9.75
CA GLU A 142 -25.82 -5.98 10.94
C GLU A 142 -26.05 -5.04 12.11
N THR A 143 -26.30 -3.79 11.83
CA THR A 143 -26.44 -2.74 12.86
C THR A 143 -27.87 -2.36 13.19
N GLY A 144 -28.84 -2.99 12.53
CA GLY A 144 -30.25 -2.60 12.65
C GLY A 144 -30.46 -1.13 12.28
N ASN A 145 -30.06 -0.75 11.07
CA ASN A 145 -30.05 0.63 10.57
C ASN A 145 -29.25 1.57 11.48
N TRP A 146 -28.06 1.16 11.91
CA TRP A 146 -27.11 1.92 12.76
C TRP A 146 -27.69 2.31 14.14
N THR A 147 -28.64 1.52 14.65
CA THR A 147 -29.24 1.75 15.96
C THR A 147 -28.70 0.86 17.07
N SER A 148 -27.96 -0.21 16.70
CA SER A 148 -27.41 -1.19 17.64
C SER A 148 -26.41 -0.58 18.61
N LYS A 149 -26.27 -1.21 19.81
CA LYS A 149 -25.26 -0.82 20.80
C LYS A 149 -23.82 -1.03 20.23
N ALA A 150 -23.61 -2.06 19.40
CA ALA A 150 -22.34 -2.33 18.75
C ALA A 150 -21.92 -1.16 17.87
N PHE A 151 -22.81 -0.61 17.07
CA PHE A 151 -22.53 0.56 16.27
C PHE A 151 -22.34 1.82 17.14
N LYS A 152 -23.29 2.13 18.02
CA LYS A 152 -23.29 3.40 18.79
C LYS A 152 -22.15 3.53 19.78
N ASN A 153 -21.73 2.42 20.41
CA ASN A 153 -20.75 2.44 21.49
C ASN A 153 -19.35 2.03 21.04
N ASN A 154 -19.26 1.30 19.93
CA ASN A 154 -18.01 0.70 19.48
C ASN A 154 -17.64 1.08 18.04
N ASN A 155 -18.38 1.98 17.39
CA ASN A 155 -18.20 2.35 15.98
C ASN A 155 -18.09 1.11 15.05
N ASN A 156 -18.85 0.04 15.36
CA ASN A 156 -18.71 -1.25 14.69
C ASN A 156 -19.82 -1.42 13.65
N PHE A 157 -19.47 -1.28 12.37
CA PHE A 157 -20.38 -1.25 11.23
C PHE A 157 -20.90 -2.61 10.77
N GLY A 158 -20.33 -3.71 11.26
CA GLY A 158 -20.64 -5.05 10.75
C GLY A 158 -20.60 -6.15 11.80
N GLY A 159 -20.70 -5.83 13.09
CA GLY A 159 -20.61 -6.85 14.15
C GLY A 159 -19.24 -7.55 14.18
N ILE A 160 -18.19 -6.87 13.77
CA ILE A 160 -16.83 -7.44 13.67
C ILE A 160 -16.36 -7.91 15.05
N MET A 161 -15.91 -9.17 15.09
CA MET A 161 -15.43 -9.82 16.30
C MET A 161 -13.89 -9.97 16.29
N THR A 162 -13.33 -10.00 17.48
CA THR A 162 -11.93 -10.37 17.74
C THR A 162 -11.90 -11.55 18.71
N SER A 163 -10.72 -12.10 18.97
CA SER A 163 -10.55 -13.12 20.02
C SER A 163 -10.94 -12.65 21.43
N LYS A 164 -11.08 -11.33 21.63
CA LYS A 164 -11.47 -10.71 22.91
C LYS A 164 -12.94 -10.30 22.94
N GLY A 165 -13.72 -10.60 21.93
CA GLY A 165 -15.12 -10.21 21.78
C GLY A 165 -15.35 -9.18 20.68
N LEU A 166 -16.43 -8.42 20.80
CA LEU A 166 -16.80 -7.39 19.82
C LEU A 166 -15.67 -6.35 19.66
N LYS A 167 -15.28 -6.08 18.42
CA LYS A 167 -14.24 -5.09 18.13
C LYS A 167 -14.75 -3.68 18.46
N ASN A 168 -13.94 -2.95 19.22
CA ASN A 168 -14.12 -1.54 19.48
C ASN A 168 -13.16 -0.73 18.61
N TYR A 169 -13.65 0.35 18.01
CA TYR A 169 -12.87 1.26 17.19
C TYR A 169 -12.81 2.63 17.87
N ASP A 170 -11.67 3.28 17.79
CA ASP A 170 -11.42 4.55 18.47
C ASP A 170 -12.19 5.71 17.83
N SER A 171 -12.53 5.60 16.53
CA SER A 171 -13.36 6.58 15.83
C SER A 171 -14.37 5.93 14.89
N TYR A 172 -15.36 6.73 14.48
CA TYR A 172 -16.33 6.37 13.44
C TYR A 172 -15.63 6.01 12.13
N GLU A 173 -14.68 6.83 11.72
CA GLU A 173 -13.91 6.66 10.47
C GLU A 173 -13.10 5.37 10.51
N GLU A 174 -12.46 5.04 11.63
CA GLU A 174 -11.72 3.80 11.78
C GLU A 174 -12.62 2.58 11.59
N GLY A 175 -13.81 2.59 12.22
CA GLY A 175 -14.78 1.53 12.08
C GLY A 175 -15.32 1.39 10.67
N LEU A 176 -15.65 2.51 10.03
CA LEU A 176 -16.07 2.57 8.63
C LEU A 176 -15.00 1.99 7.69
N HIS A 177 -13.79 2.50 7.82
CA HIS A 177 -12.66 2.11 6.95
C HIS A 177 -12.32 0.62 7.09
N ASP A 178 -12.29 0.11 8.31
CA ASP A 178 -12.01 -1.31 8.53
C ASP A 178 -13.11 -2.20 7.98
N PHE A 179 -14.38 -1.83 8.15
CA PHE A 179 -15.52 -2.58 7.63
C PHE A 179 -15.49 -2.67 6.09
N VAL A 180 -15.31 -1.54 5.40
CA VAL A 180 -15.20 -1.52 3.93
C VAL A 180 -13.99 -2.34 3.46
N ARG A 181 -12.83 -2.19 4.12
CA ARG A 181 -11.62 -2.93 3.83
C ARG A 181 -11.79 -4.44 3.99
N ILE A 182 -12.49 -4.87 5.04
CA ILE A 182 -12.80 -6.29 5.27
C ILE A 182 -13.63 -6.84 4.11
N LEU A 183 -14.72 -6.18 3.73
CA LEU A 183 -15.56 -6.64 2.63
C LEU A 183 -14.81 -6.63 1.29
N LYS A 184 -14.02 -5.59 1.04
CA LYS A 184 -13.20 -5.53 -0.15
C LYS A 184 -12.20 -6.68 -0.23
N ASN A 185 -11.31 -6.79 0.75
CA ASN A 185 -10.14 -7.67 0.67
C ASN A 185 -10.50 -9.16 0.87
N TYR A 186 -11.49 -9.44 1.71
CA TYR A 186 -11.80 -10.82 2.07
C TYR A 186 -13.04 -11.39 1.38
N TYR A 187 -13.77 -10.56 0.61
CA TYR A 187 -14.93 -10.99 -0.16
C TYR A 187 -14.82 -10.57 -1.62
N PHE A 188 -14.92 -9.29 -1.96
CA PHE A 188 -14.97 -8.83 -3.34
C PHE A 188 -13.71 -9.16 -4.14
N ASP A 189 -12.52 -8.95 -3.58
CA ASP A 189 -11.25 -9.27 -4.24
C ASP A 189 -11.05 -10.79 -4.42
N LEU A 190 -11.85 -11.62 -3.73
CA LEU A 190 -11.89 -13.07 -3.86
C LEU A 190 -13.04 -13.56 -4.77
N GLY A 191 -13.76 -12.66 -5.44
CA GLY A 191 -14.88 -13.01 -6.32
C GLY A 191 -16.18 -13.38 -5.59
N LEU A 192 -16.28 -13.07 -4.29
CA LEU A 192 -17.51 -13.18 -3.51
C LEU A 192 -18.30 -11.88 -3.65
N ASP A 193 -19.01 -11.70 -4.73
CA ASP A 193 -19.61 -10.46 -5.20
C ASP A 193 -21.15 -10.50 -5.24
N THR A 194 -21.77 -11.59 -4.79
CA THR A 194 -23.23 -11.71 -4.61
C THR A 194 -23.59 -11.91 -3.15
N ILE A 195 -24.82 -11.55 -2.78
CA ILE A 195 -25.31 -11.64 -1.38
C ILE A 195 -25.19 -13.09 -0.88
N GLU A 196 -25.53 -14.06 -1.72
CA GLU A 196 -25.47 -15.49 -1.38
C GLU A 196 -24.02 -15.96 -1.12
N LYS A 197 -23.07 -15.56 -2.01
CA LYS A 197 -21.66 -15.91 -1.84
C LYS A 197 -21.06 -15.27 -0.59
N ILE A 198 -21.42 -13.99 -0.33
CA ILE A 198 -21.00 -13.29 0.87
C ILE A 198 -21.60 -13.97 2.09
N GLY A 199 -22.93 -14.21 2.11
CA GLY A 199 -23.64 -14.83 3.21
C GLY A 199 -23.11 -16.21 3.58
N ALA A 200 -22.77 -17.04 2.60
CA ALA A 200 -22.18 -18.36 2.82
C ALA A 200 -20.88 -18.32 3.65
N LYS A 201 -20.13 -17.22 3.60
CA LYS A 201 -18.89 -17.05 4.35
C LYS A 201 -19.07 -16.14 5.58
N TYR A 202 -19.87 -15.11 5.46
CA TYR A 202 -20.07 -14.09 6.51
C TYR A 202 -20.95 -14.62 7.64
N CYS A 203 -22.01 -15.31 7.27
CA CYS A 203 -23.08 -15.76 8.16
C CYS A 203 -23.53 -17.20 7.78
N PRO A 204 -22.65 -18.20 7.88
CA PRO A 204 -22.95 -19.55 7.41
C PRO A 204 -24.11 -20.19 8.20
N VAL A 205 -25.08 -20.75 7.48
CA VAL A 205 -26.22 -21.47 8.08
C VAL A 205 -25.72 -22.70 8.80
N GLY A 206 -26.16 -22.92 10.03
CA GLY A 206 -25.77 -24.07 10.85
C GLY A 206 -24.40 -23.90 11.52
N ALA A 207 -23.84 -22.68 11.57
CA ALA A 207 -22.64 -22.41 12.32
C ALA A 207 -22.83 -22.65 13.83
N GLU A 208 -21.81 -23.16 14.53
CA GLU A 208 -21.86 -23.44 15.97
C GLU A 208 -22.19 -22.20 16.81
N ASN A 209 -21.86 -21.03 16.36
CA ASN A 209 -22.16 -19.73 17.01
C ASN A 209 -23.54 -19.18 16.68
N ASP A 210 -24.39 -19.92 15.93
CA ASP A 210 -25.78 -19.58 15.62
C ASP A 210 -26.77 -20.59 16.20
N PRO A 211 -26.88 -20.70 17.55
CA PRO A 211 -27.74 -21.70 18.18
C PRO A 211 -29.23 -21.49 17.93
N ASN A 212 -29.62 -20.29 17.51
CA ASN A 212 -31.00 -19.93 17.21
C ASN A 212 -31.35 -20.03 15.72
N GLY A 213 -30.37 -20.38 14.85
CA GLY A 213 -30.55 -20.52 13.42
C GLY A 213 -30.92 -19.24 12.69
N LEU A 214 -30.47 -18.08 13.20
CA LEU A 214 -30.79 -16.77 12.63
C LEU A 214 -30.06 -16.49 11.31
N ASN A 215 -28.91 -17.15 11.10
CA ASN A 215 -28.12 -17.01 9.89
C ASN A 215 -28.90 -17.36 8.61
N GLN A 216 -29.90 -18.24 8.69
CA GLN A 216 -30.77 -18.57 7.55
C GLN A 216 -31.55 -17.37 6.99
N TYR A 217 -31.76 -16.31 7.78
CA TYR A 217 -32.52 -15.13 7.38
C TYR A 217 -31.62 -14.01 6.85
N TRP A 218 -30.30 -14.14 6.99
CA TRP A 218 -29.35 -13.09 6.65
C TRP A 218 -29.41 -12.70 5.17
N VAL A 219 -29.34 -13.65 4.26
CA VAL A 219 -29.41 -13.40 2.81
C VAL A 219 -30.70 -12.66 2.44
N GLY A 220 -31.84 -13.13 2.95
CA GLY A 220 -33.14 -12.48 2.72
C GLY A 220 -33.19 -11.04 3.24
N GLY A 221 -32.65 -10.82 4.46
CA GLY A 221 -32.60 -9.50 5.08
C GLY A 221 -31.74 -8.51 4.31
N VAL A 222 -30.53 -8.91 3.93
CA VAL A 222 -29.63 -8.08 3.12
C VAL A 222 -30.21 -7.83 1.73
N THR A 223 -30.81 -8.84 1.09
CA THR A 223 -31.46 -8.70 -0.23
C THR A 223 -32.60 -7.67 -0.20
N ALA A 224 -33.42 -7.71 0.84
CA ALA A 224 -34.52 -6.75 0.98
C ALA A 224 -34.02 -5.30 1.07
N ILE A 225 -32.93 -5.07 1.81
CA ILE A 225 -32.30 -3.76 1.91
C ILE A 225 -31.66 -3.36 0.57
N TYR A 226 -30.90 -4.25 -0.05
CA TYR A 226 -30.23 -3.98 -1.32
C TYR A 226 -31.22 -3.60 -2.42
N ASN A 227 -32.34 -4.32 -2.53
CA ASN A 227 -33.38 -4.03 -3.54
C ASN A 227 -34.04 -2.67 -3.31
N SER A 228 -33.97 -2.09 -2.12
CA SER A 228 -34.51 -0.74 -1.88
C SER A 228 -33.67 0.37 -2.52
N TYR A 229 -32.48 0.04 -3.04
CA TYR A 229 -31.59 0.97 -3.76
C TYR A 229 -31.63 0.83 -5.28
N LEU A 230 -32.33 -0.19 -5.81
CA LEU A 230 -32.46 -0.44 -7.25
C LEU A 230 -33.68 0.24 -7.84
#